data_7648b87b65e52529a1fdcdeb3c0c13e1
#
_entry.id   7648b87b65e52529a1fdcdeb3c0c13e1
#
_cell.length_a   1.000
_cell.length_b   1.000
_cell.length_c   1.000
_cell.angle_alpha   90.00
_cell.angle_beta   90.00
_cell.angle_gamma   90.00
#
_symmetry.space_group_name_H-M   'P 1'
#
loop_
_entity.id
_entity.type
_entity.pdbx_description
1 polymer ?
#
loop_
_entity_poly.entity_id
_entity_poly.type
_entity_poly.pdbx_seq_one_letter_code
_entity_poly.pdbx_strand_id
1 'polypeptide(L)'
;ATSGQVLRGVPIAVLVDEFTSGVAEIVAACLQDHKRATIVGSRSFGNASVQTVTTLSSGPGAIRLTTNEYQRPSGASLNRSSKSNESDVWGVRPDSNFAFSPTRKQLEDWISWRQDRDRVSSVQSGKLLDPGELLPRHADPVLGRALTLFE
;
A
#
# COMPACT_ATOMS: atom_id res chain seq x y z
N ALA A 1 -29.13 -13.82 -1.36
CA ALA A 1 -27.79 -14.01 -1.89
C ALA A 1 -27.46 -12.84 -2.82
N THR A 2 -26.85 -11.82 -2.33
CA THR A 2 -26.39 -10.69 -3.12
C THR A 2 -25.10 -11.06 -3.82
N SER A 3 -25.24 -11.48 -5.04
CA SER A 3 -24.15 -11.73 -5.97
C SER A 3 -23.61 -10.41 -6.53
N GLY A 4 -23.11 -9.54 -5.67
CA GLY A 4 -22.61 -8.24 -6.10
C GLY A 4 -21.10 -8.17 -6.14
N GLN A 5 -20.40 -9.03 -6.87
CA GLN A 5 -19.00 -8.78 -7.19
C GLN A 5 -18.91 -7.69 -8.26
N VAL A 6 -18.89 -6.44 -7.82
CA VAL A 6 -18.86 -5.25 -8.71
C VAL A 6 -17.64 -5.26 -9.65
N LEU A 7 -16.52 -5.88 -9.23
CA LEU A 7 -15.26 -5.95 -9.99
C LEU A 7 -14.95 -7.33 -10.56
N ARG A 8 -15.96 -8.17 -10.77
CA ARG A 8 -15.75 -9.51 -11.34
C ARG A 8 -15.20 -9.40 -12.76
N GLY A 9 -14.05 -10.05 -12.99
CA GLY A 9 -13.40 -10.06 -14.31
C GLY A 9 -12.62 -8.78 -14.65
N VAL A 10 -12.65 -7.74 -13.79
CA VAL A 10 -11.83 -6.55 -13.98
C VAL A 10 -10.44 -6.82 -13.40
N PRO A 11 -9.34 -6.65 -14.15
CA PRO A 11 -8.00 -6.74 -13.59
C PRO A 11 -7.77 -5.64 -12.56
N ILE A 12 -7.06 -5.99 -11.47
CA ILE A 12 -6.75 -5.07 -10.36
C ILE A 12 -5.25 -5.08 -10.13
N ALA A 13 -4.67 -3.88 -10.06
CA ALA A 13 -3.32 -3.65 -9.55
C ALA A 13 -3.39 -2.98 -8.18
N VAL A 14 -2.60 -3.46 -7.22
CA VAL A 14 -2.44 -2.84 -5.90
C VAL A 14 -1.02 -2.32 -5.79
N LEU A 15 -0.88 -1.02 -5.59
CA LEU A 15 0.41 -0.37 -5.43
C LEU A 15 0.82 -0.42 -3.96
N VAL A 16 2.03 -0.89 -3.70
CA VAL A 16 2.61 -0.98 -2.35
C VAL A 16 4.02 -0.41 -2.34
N ASP A 17 4.41 0.12 -1.19
CA ASP A 17 5.73 0.65 -0.93
C ASP A 17 6.19 0.33 0.50
N GLU A 18 7.41 0.73 0.86
CA GLU A 18 7.97 0.52 2.19
C GLU A 18 7.23 1.24 3.33
N PHE A 19 6.33 2.17 3.02
CA PHE A 19 5.47 2.87 3.98
C PHE A 19 4.09 2.23 4.12
N THR A 20 3.73 1.34 3.21
CA THR A 20 2.49 0.57 3.28
C THR A 20 2.53 -0.33 4.51
N SER A 21 1.64 -0.10 5.47
CA SER A 21 1.68 -0.74 6.79
C SER A 21 0.30 -1.09 7.33
N GLY A 22 0.24 -2.05 8.24
CA GLY A 22 -0.97 -2.41 9.00
C GLY A 22 -2.08 -2.98 8.12
N VAL A 23 -3.29 -2.42 8.23
CA VAL A 23 -4.49 -2.91 7.52
C VAL A 23 -4.30 -2.89 5.99
N ALA A 24 -3.56 -1.93 5.47
CA ALA A 24 -3.27 -1.87 4.04
C ALA A 24 -2.49 -3.11 3.56
N GLU A 25 -1.53 -3.59 4.38
CA GLU A 25 -0.80 -4.82 4.09
C GLU A 25 -1.72 -6.05 4.11
N ILE A 26 -2.66 -6.09 5.06
CA ILE A 26 -3.60 -7.22 5.17
C ILE A 26 -4.47 -7.31 3.93
N VAL A 27 -5.00 -6.17 3.46
CA VAL A 27 -5.81 -6.11 2.24
C VAL A 27 -5.00 -6.54 1.02
N ALA A 28 -3.79 -6.00 0.86
CA ALA A 28 -2.91 -6.34 -0.26
C ALA A 28 -2.54 -7.83 -0.25
N ALA A 29 -2.17 -8.37 0.91
CA ALA A 29 -1.83 -9.78 1.08
C ALA A 29 -3.01 -10.70 0.79
N CYS A 30 -4.20 -10.34 1.25
CA CYS A 30 -5.43 -11.10 0.98
C CYS A 30 -5.72 -11.16 -0.53
N LEU A 31 -5.66 -10.03 -1.22
CA LEU A 31 -5.88 -9.97 -2.66
C LEU A 31 -4.83 -10.76 -3.45
N GLN A 32 -3.56 -10.72 -3.00
CA GLN A 32 -2.47 -11.48 -3.61
C GLN A 32 -2.65 -12.98 -3.43
N ASP A 33 -2.89 -13.45 -2.21
CA ASP A 33 -3.04 -14.89 -1.91
C ASP A 33 -4.23 -15.51 -2.65
N HIS A 34 -5.31 -14.76 -2.82
CA HIS A 34 -6.47 -15.15 -3.62
C HIS A 34 -6.29 -14.93 -5.12
N LYS A 35 -5.10 -14.49 -5.58
CA LYS A 35 -4.81 -14.18 -7.00
C LYS A 35 -5.84 -13.24 -7.62
N ARG A 36 -6.35 -12.32 -6.80
CA ARG A 36 -7.39 -11.37 -7.23
C ARG A 36 -6.81 -10.08 -7.76
N ALA A 37 -5.61 -9.72 -7.31
CA ALA A 37 -4.90 -8.53 -7.76
C ALA A 37 -3.41 -8.82 -7.96
N THR A 38 -2.79 -8.07 -8.84
CA THR A 38 -1.34 -8.03 -9.03
C THR A 38 -0.76 -6.95 -8.11
N ILE A 39 0.26 -7.31 -7.35
CA ILE A 39 0.94 -6.37 -6.44
C ILE A 39 2.12 -5.74 -7.16
N VAL A 40 2.17 -4.42 -7.17
CA VAL A 40 3.16 -3.60 -7.89
C VAL A 40 3.88 -2.66 -6.92
N GLY A 41 5.17 -2.49 -7.07
CA GLY A 41 5.97 -1.54 -6.30
C GLY A 41 7.11 -2.16 -5.52
N SER A 42 7.35 -1.73 -4.29
CA SER A 42 8.36 -2.28 -3.39
C SER A 42 7.73 -3.04 -2.23
N ARG A 43 8.56 -3.80 -1.50
CA ARG A 43 8.10 -4.59 -0.35
C ARG A 43 7.52 -3.67 0.73
N SER A 44 6.39 -4.05 1.31
CA SER A 44 5.71 -3.29 2.36
C SER A 44 6.45 -3.31 3.71
N PHE A 45 5.98 -2.53 4.66
CA PHE A 45 6.66 -2.30 5.94
C PHE A 45 6.79 -3.54 6.82
N GLY A 46 5.79 -4.41 6.83
CA GLY A 46 5.79 -5.61 7.66
C GLY A 46 5.27 -5.39 9.08
N ASN A 47 4.12 -4.76 9.23
CA ASN A 47 3.47 -4.55 10.53
C ASN A 47 2.00 -4.98 10.50
N ALA A 48 1.76 -6.20 10.89
CA ALA A 48 0.40 -6.75 11.04
C ALA A 48 0.03 -7.01 12.52
N SER A 49 0.65 -6.26 13.45
CA SER A 49 0.41 -6.40 14.88
C SER A 49 -0.87 -5.70 15.31
N VAL A 50 -1.62 -6.35 16.19
CA VAL A 50 -2.77 -5.76 16.90
C VAL A 50 -2.31 -5.32 18.27
N GLN A 51 -2.55 -4.06 18.61
CA GLN A 51 -2.16 -3.51 19.89
C GLN A 51 -3.41 -3.17 20.73
N THR A 52 -3.37 -3.59 21.98
CA THR A 52 -4.40 -3.26 22.98
C THR A 52 -3.84 -2.25 23.96
N VAL A 53 -4.62 -1.21 24.23
CA VAL A 53 -4.31 -0.22 25.27
C VAL A 53 -5.18 -0.53 26.47
N THR A 54 -4.53 -0.78 27.62
CA THR A 54 -5.21 -1.05 28.90
C THR A 54 -4.83 0.04 29.89
N THR A 55 -5.82 0.69 30.49
CA THR A 55 -5.62 1.67 31.56
C THR A 55 -5.16 0.99 32.84
N LEU A 56 -4.25 1.62 33.57
CA LEU A 56 -3.79 1.13 34.86
C LEU A 56 -4.85 1.39 35.92
N SER A 57 -5.21 0.35 36.68
CA SER A 57 -6.16 0.47 37.80
C SER A 57 -5.58 1.19 39.04
N SER A 58 -4.25 1.31 39.11
CA SER A 58 -3.53 1.83 40.28
C SER A 58 -3.07 3.30 40.12
N GLY A 59 -3.52 4.04 39.09
CA GLY A 59 -3.15 5.43 38.91
C GLY A 59 -3.29 5.91 37.46
N PRO A 60 -2.94 7.17 37.19
CA PRO A 60 -2.98 7.70 35.83
C PRO A 60 -1.92 7.03 34.96
N GLY A 61 -2.37 6.48 33.84
CA GLY A 61 -1.48 5.83 32.85
C GLY A 61 -2.18 4.70 32.10
N ALA A 62 -1.54 4.27 31.04
CA ALA A 62 -1.99 3.13 30.23
C ALA A 62 -0.78 2.35 29.72
N ILE A 63 -0.97 1.06 29.55
CA ILE A 63 -0.01 0.15 28.90
C ILE A 63 -0.53 -0.17 27.50
N ARG A 64 0.34 -0.07 26.50
CA ARG A 64 0.08 -0.51 25.13
C ARG A 64 0.90 -1.77 24.84
N LEU A 65 0.19 -2.85 24.58
CA LEU A 65 0.80 -4.16 24.33
C LEU A 65 0.33 -4.72 23.00
N THR A 66 1.25 -5.39 22.30
CA THR A 66 0.89 -6.24 21.17
C THR A 66 0.26 -7.52 21.71
N THR A 67 -1.02 -7.75 21.41
CA THR A 67 -1.78 -8.89 21.90
C THR A 67 -2.01 -9.96 20.84
N ASN A 68 -2.10 -9.56 19.59
CA ASN A 68 -2.38 -10.46 18.47
C ASN A 68 -1.60 -10.02 17.23
N GLU A 69 -1.60 -10.86 16.21
CA GLU A 69 -1.12 -10.52 14.87
C GLU A 69 -2.08 -11.04 13.82
N TYR A 70 -2.14 -10.32 12.71
CA TYR A 70 -2.84 -10.78 11.53
C TYR A 70 -1.95 -11.70 10.71
N GLN A 71 -2.53 -12.77 10.21
CA GLN A 71 -1.89 -13.68 9.27
C GLN A 71 -2.52 -13.55 7.89
N ARG A 72 -1.74 -13.83 6.87
CA ARG A 72 -2.22 -13.92 5.49
C ARG A 72 -3.15 -15.14 5.35
N PRO A 73 -4.04 -15.19 4.36
CA PRO A 73 -4.83 -16.39 4.05
C PRO A 73 -3.98 -17.64 3.84
N SER A 74 -2.75 -17.49 3.32
CA SER A 74 -1.77 -18.57 3.19
C SER A 74 -1.16 -19.05 4.52
N GLY A 75 -1.47 -18.38 5.64
CA GLY A 75 -0.88 -18.67 6.96
C GLY A 75 0.49 -18.04 7.21
N ALA A 76 1.08 -17.36 6.22
CA ALA A 76 2.37 -16.70 6.40
C ALA A 76 2.24 -15.43 7.26
N SER A 77 3.26 -15.14 8.07
CA SER A 77 3.30 -13.90 8.85
C SER A 77 3.58 -12.70 7.96
N LEU A 78 2.93 -11.58 8.28
CA LEU A 78 3.24 -10.27 7.71
C LEU A 78 4.24 -9.49 8.57
N ASN A 79 4.45 -9.89 9.82
CA ASN A 79 5.29 -9.14 10.75
C ASN A 79 6.77 -9.29 10.44
N ARG A 80 7.45 -8.14 10.34
CA ARG A 80 8.90 -8.06 10.29
C ARG A 80 9.45 -8.08 11.71
N SER A 81 10.34 -9.04 11.99
CA SER A 81 11.12 -9.08 13.21
C SER A 81 12.35 -8.18 13.08
N SER A 82 12.90 -7.72 14.23
CA SER A 82 14.19 -7.02 14.24
C SER A 82 15.37 -7.88 13.73
N LYS A 83 15.17 -9.18 13.67
CA LYS A 83 16.15 -10.16 13.15
C LYS A 83 15.86 -10.60 11.72
N SER A 84 14.78 -10.09 11.11
CA SER A 84 14.38 -10.49 9.77
C SER A 84 15.34 -9.93 8.72
N ASN A 85 15.73 -10.81 7.79
CA ASN A 85 16.52 -10.49 6.61
C ASN A 85 15.64 -10.30 5.37
N GLU A 86 16.20 -9.81 4.29
CA GLU A 86 15.47 -9.64 3.02
C GLU A 86 14.97 -10.96 2.42
N SER A 87 15.63 -12.07 2.72
CA SER A 87 15.21 -13.42 2.29
C SER A 87 14.01 -13.96 3.06
N ASP A 88 13.75 -13.43 4.27
CA ASP A 88 12.70 -13.95 5.15
C ASP A 88 11.30 -13.56 4.65
N VAL A 89 10.31 -14.34 5.10
CA VAL A 89 8.89 -14.09 4.78
C VAL A 89 8.32 -13.08 5.76
N TRP A 90 8.11 -11.86 5.30
CA TRP A 90 7.42 -10.77 6.03
C TRP A 90 6.89 -9.77 5.03
N GLY A 91 5.93 -8.94 5.43
CA GLY A 91 5.30 -7.93 4.58
C GLY A 91 4.65 -8.51 3.32
N VAL A 92 4.27 -7.64 2.43
CA VAL A 92 3.78 -7.99 1.10
C VAL A 92 4.88 -7.72 0.08
N ARG A 93 5.25 -8.73 -0.68
CA ARG A 93 6.20 -8.58 -1.78
C ARG A 93 5.44 -8.35 -3.08
N PRO A 94 5.89 -7.42 -3.92
CA PRO A 94 5.34 -7.30 -5.27
C PRO A 94 5.52 -8.60 -6.06
N ASP A 95 4.65 -8.81 -7.03
CA ASP A 95 4.80 -9.92 -7.95
C ASP A 95 6.07 -9.72 -8.79
N SER A 96 6.79 -10.79 -9.11
CA SER A 96 8.17 -10.76 -9.59
C SER A 96 8.40 -9.86 -10.81
N ASN A 97 7.42 -9.77 -11.71
CA ASN A 97 7.50 -8.93 -12.92
C ASN A 97 7.14 -7.47 -12.64
N PHE A 98 6.60 -7.15 -11.46
CA PHE A 98 6.08 -5.85 -11.08
C PHE A 98 6.80 -5.24 -9.87
N ALA A 99 7.87 -5.87 -9.42
CA ALA A 99 8.76 -5.29 -8.42
C ALA A 99 9.44 -4.06 -9.00
N PHE A 100 9.28 -2.93 -8.34
CA PHE A 100 9.84 -1.65 -8.74
C PHE A 100 10.07 -0.76 -7.52
N SER A 101 11.31 -0.32 -7.35
CA SER A 101 11.65 0.66 -6.33
C SER A 101 12.10 1.94 -7.03
N PRO A 102 11.39 3.06 -6.84
CA PRO A 102 11.79 4.33 -7.43
C PRO A 102 13.19 4.73 -6.96
N THR A 103 13.97 5.34 -7.84
CA THR A 103 15.19 6.02 -7.41
C THR A 103 14.83 7.23 -6.55
N ARG A 104 15.79 7.68 -5.72
CA ARG A 104 15.60 8.87 -4.88
C ARG A 104 15.13 10.09 -5.68
N LYS A 105 15.73 10.31 -6.86
CA LYS A 105 15.32 11.40 -7.75
C LYS A 105 13.87 11.26 -8.23
N GLN A 106 13.47 10.07 -8.65
CA GLN A 106 12.08 9.81 -9.08
C GLN A 106 11.08 10.05 -7.95
N LEU A 107 11.44 9.70 -6.72
CA LEU A 107 10.62 9.93 -5.54
C LEU A 107 10.51 11.43 -5.22
N GLU A 108 11.62 12.17 -5.27
CA GLU A 108 11.65 13.62 -5.06
C GLU A 108 10.82 14.35 -6.13
N ASP A 109 10.98 14.00 -7.40
CA ASP A 109 10.23 14.56 -8.52
C ASP A 109 8.71 14.28 -8.36
N TRP A 110 8.35 13.06 -7.96
CA TRP A 110 6.97 12.67 -7.72
C TRP A 110 6.34 13.43 -6.54
N ILE A 111 7.07 13.56 -5.42
CA ILE A 111 6.59 14.32 -4.25
C ILE A 111 6.37 15.78 -4.62
N SER A 112 7.32 16.40 -5.33
CA SER A 112 7.21 17.79 -5.78
C SER A 112 6.00 17.99 -6.69
N TRP A 113 5.83 17.13 -7.68
CA TRP A 113 4.68 17.16 -8.58
C TRP A 113 3.36 17.01 -7.82
N ARG A 114 3.30 16.08 -6.84
CA ARG A 114 2.09 15.86 -6.03
C ARG A 114 1.77 17.08 -5.18
N GLN A 115 2.77 17.68 -4.56
CA GLN A 115 2.58 18.91 -3.77
C GLN A 115 2.07 20.07 -4.63
N ASP A 116 2.60 20.23 -5.83
CA ASP A 116 2.16 21.27 -6.75
C ASP A 116 0.72 21.03 -7.25
N ARG A 117 0.38 19.78 -7.57
CA ARG A 117 -0.97 19.40 -7.96
C ARG A 117 -1.99 19.62 -6.83
N ASP A 118 -1.63 19.23 -5.59
CA ASP A 118 -2.54 19.27 -4.44
C ASP A 118 -2.61 20.68 -3.80
N ARG A 119 -1.74 21.60 -4.24
CA ARG A 119 -1.92 23.01 -3.91
C ARG A 119 -3.20 23.51 -4.57
N VAL A 120 -4.18 23.84 -3.72
CA VAL A 120 -5.35 24.63 -4.17
C VAL A 120 -4.82 26.00 -4.55
N SER A 121 -4.50 26.18 -5.83
CA SER A 121 -4.25 27.52 -6.34
C SER A 121 -5.53 28.29 -6.12
N SER A 122 -5.44 29.33 -5.28
CA SER A 122 -6.51 30.23 -4.98
C SER A 122 -7.22 30.62 -6.29
N VAL A 123 -8.40 30.03 -6.47
CA VAL A 123 -9.47 30.51 -7.36
C VAL A 123 -9.01 31.18 -8.65
N GLN A 124 -8.49 30.43 -9.58
CA GLN A 124 -8.59 30.83 -10.99
C GLN A 124 -9.21 29.66 -11.77
N SER A 125 -10.44 29.92 -12.15
CA SER A 125 -11.29 29.18 -13.07
C SER A 125 -11.78 27.81 -12.58
N GLY A 126 -13.10 27.69 -12.48
CA GLY A 126 -13.84 26.43 -12.32
C GLY A 126 -13.69 25.47 -13.52
N LYS A 127 -12.49 25.33 -14.05
CA LYS A 127 -12.12 24.34 -15.03
C LYS A 127 -11.79 23.07 -14.26
N LEU A 128 -12.67 22.08 -14.33
CA LEU A 128 -12.35 20.72 -13.96
C LEU A 128 -11.12 20.29 -14.78
N LEU A 129 -10.05 19.93 -14.10
CA LEU A 129 -8.86 19.36 -14.75
C LEU A 129 -9.27 18.08 -15.48
N ASP A 130 -8.78 17.91 -16.70
CA ASP A 130 -8.97 16.67 -17.45
C ASP A 130 -8.36 15.52 -16.63
N PRO A 131 -9.07 14.38 -16.45
CA PRO A 131 -8.51 13.20 -15.79
C PRO A 131 -7.14 12.77 -16.33
N GLY A 132 -6.84 13.00 -17.60
CA GLY A 132 -5.54 12.77 -18.22
C GLY A 132 -4.44 13.74 -17.77
N GLU A 133 -4.80 14.95 -17.36
CA GLU A 133 -3.87 15.94 -16.78
C GLU A 133 -3.59 15.66 -15.29
N LEU A 134 -4.52 14.97 -14.61
CA LEU A 134 -4.41 14.62 -13.19
C LEU A 134 -3.39 13.51 -12.90
N LEU A 135 -3.11 12.64 -13.86
CA LEU A 135 -2.24 11.48 -13.69
C LEU A 135 -1.33 11.27 -14.93
N PRO A 136 -0.38 12.16 -15.19
CA PRO A 136 0.60 11.87 -16.23
C PRO A 136 1.41 10.62 -15.85
N ARG A 137 1.39 9.59 -16.72
CA ARG A 137 2.03 8.27 -16.53
C ARG A 137 3.50 8.35 -16.10
N HIS A 138 4.17 9.46 -16.41
CA HIS A 138 5.58 9.68 -16.11
C HIS A 138 5.83 10.39 -14.77
N ALA A 139 4.79 10.95 -14.14
CA ALA A 139 4.96 11.62 -12.85
C ALA A 139 4.96 10.62 -11.68
N ASP A 140 4.22 9.51 -11.79
CA ASP A 140 4.22 8.43 -10.82
C ASP A 140 4.83 7.16 -11.45
N PRO A 141 6.08 6.84 -11.13
CA PRO A 141 6.76 5.71 -11.75
C PRO A 141 6.18 4.35 -11.33
N VAL A 142 5.59 4.23 -10.13
CA VAL A 142 4.95 3.00 -9.67
C VAL A 142 3.63 2.79 -10.40
N LEU A 143 2.83 3.85 -10.54
CA LEU A 143 1.61 3.82 -11.34
C LEU A 143 1.92 3.53 -12.81
N GLY A 144 2.96 4.17 -13.38
CA GLY A 144 3.41 3.89 -14.73
C GLY A 144 3.72 2.41 -14.95
N ARG A 145 4.38 1.76 -13.99
CA ARG A 145 4.64 0.32 -14.02
C ARG A 145 3.38 -0.51 -13.93
N ALA A 146 2.42 -0.12 -13.07
CA ALA A 146 1.16 -0.82 -12.93
C ALA A 146 0.30 -0.76 -14.20
N LEU A 147 0.34 0.34 -14.94
CA LEU A 147 -0.44 0.50 -16.18
C LEU A 147 -0.01 -0.47 -17.28
N THR A 148 1.24 -0.96 -17.26
CA THR A 148 1.68 -2.00 -18.20
C THR A 148 0.96 -3.35 -18.02
N LEU A 149 0.22 -3.54 -16.91
CA LEU A 149 -0.62 -4.71 -16.70
C LEU A 149 -1.86 -4.70 -17.60
N PHE A 150 -2.27 -3.52 -18.06
CA PHE A 150 -3.54 -3.31 -18.80
C PHE A 150 -3.31 -3.07 -20.30
N GLU A 151 -2.07 -3.05 -20.75
CA GLU A 151 -1.65 -3.00 -22.16
C GLU A 151 -1.51 -4.41 -22.75
#